data_79bb7ae6a2b9dd9e964c8f5834399746
#
_entry.id   79bb7ae6a2b9dd9e964c8f5834399746
#
_cell.length_a   1.000
_cell.length_b   1.000
_cell.length_c   1.000
_cell.angle_alpha   90.00
_cell.angle_beta   90.00
_cell.angle_gamma   90.00
#
_symmetry.space_group_name_H-M   'P 1'
#
loop_
_entity.id
_entity.type
_entity.pdbx_description
1 polymer ?
#
loop_
_entity_poly.entity_id
_entity_poly.type
_entity_poly.pdbx_seq_one_letter_code
_entity_poly.pdbx_strand_id
1 'polypeptide(L)'
;IEFDHVWFKYKDTAKEYVLSDVSFHIKPGQTVGIIGQTGSSKTTLVQLIPRLYDVTKGEVKIDGINVKEYPVRHLRDAVAMVLQKNTLFSGSLIGNLHWGNENATLDEIKEACQIACVDEFVDRLADGYDTEMGQEGVNVSGGQKQRICIARAILKKPKVLILDDSTSAVDTATEAKIRSGLAEKLPDMTKIIIAQRISSVRHADQIIIMDRGHVEAIGTHESLLRDNQIYQEIYASQKEGADL
;
A
#
# COMPACT_ATOMS: atom_id res chain seq x y z
N ILE A 1 8.99 -3.87 11.39
CA ILE A 1 9.82 -3.64 10.20
C ILE A 1 10.83 -2.56 10.55
N GLU A 2 12.08 -2.77 10.21
CA GLU A 2 13.17 -1.83 10.50
C GLU A 2 13.99 -1.59 9.23
N PHE A 3 14.25 -0.34 8.93
CA PHE A 3 15.23 0.11 7.95
C PHE A 3 16.41 0.68 8.73
N ASP A 4 17.60 0.14 8.51
CA ASP A 4 18.82 0.49 9.24
C ASP A 4 19.89 0.97 8.26
N HIS A 5 20.09 2.29 8.17
CA HIS A 5 21.03 2.95 7.29
C HIS A 5 20.99 2.44 5.84
N VAL A 6 19.78 2.34 5.26
CA VAL A 6 19.55 1.74 3.93
C VAL A 6 19.96 2.70 2.82
N TRP A 7 20.81 2.18 1.93
CA TRP A 7 21.18 2.81 0.65
C TRP A 7 20.80 1.87 -0.48
N PHE A 8 20.23 2.40 -1.54
CA PHE A 8 19.82 1.59 -2.68
C PHE A 8 20.03 2.28 -4.02
N LYS A 9 20.46 1.52 -5.01
CA LYS A 9 20.49 1.88 -6.43
C LYS A 9 20.15 0.65 -7.28
N TYR A 10 19.44 0.86 -8.39
CA TYR A 10 19.01 -0.23 -9.27
C TYR A 10 20.15 -0.89 -10.06
N LYS A 11 21.25 -0.17 -10.28
CA LYS A 11 22.42 -0.67 -10.99
C LYS A 11 23.68 -0.30 -10.22
N ASP A 12 24.60 -1.23 -10.06
CA ASP A 12 25.88 -0.98 -9.37
C ASP A 12 26.72 0.11 -10.04
N THR A 13 26.55 0.26 -11.35
CA THR A 13 27.22 1.30 -12.14
C THR A 13 26.59 2.68 -12.01
N ALA A 14 25.42 2.82 -11.39
CA ALA A 14 24.79 4.12 -11.20
C ALA A 14 25.61 4.99 -10.25
N LYS A 15 25.80 6.26 -10.61
CA LYS A 15 26.55 7.23 -9.79
C LYS A 15 25.76 7.65 -8.55
N GLU A 16 24.44 7.79 -8.69
CA GLU A 16 23.55 8.28 -7.64
C GLU A 16 22.76 7.15 -7.01
N TYR A 17 22.50 7.29 -5.72
CA TYR A 17 21.57 6.43 -4.99
C TYR A 17 20.13 6.89 -5.18
N VAL A 18 19.23 5.94 -5.29
CA VAL A 18 17.77 6.16 -5.31
C VAL A 18 17.23 6.34 -3.90
N LEU A 19 17.83 5.63 -2.94
CA LEU A 19 17.61 5.81 -1.50
C LEU A 19 18.96 6.02 -0.83
N SER A 20 19.03 6.97 0.09
CA SER A 20 20.24 7.38 0.78
C SER A 20 20.01 7.52 2.27
N ASP A 21 20.71 6.68 3.04
CA ASP A 21 20.72 6.67 4.51
C ASP A 21 19.34 6.67 5.16
N VAL A 22 18.49 5.76 4.69
CA VAL A 22 17.11 5.65 5.16
C VAL A 22 17.06 4.79 6.41
N SER A 23 16.56 5.38 7.51
CA SER A 23 16.40 4.69 8.79
C SER A 23 15.06 5.03 9.42
N PHE A 24 14.27 4.01 9.76
CA PHE A 24 13.03 4.13 10.53
C PHE A 24 12.57 2.75 11.04
N HIS A 25 11.59 2.77 11.92
CA HIS A 25 11.00 1.57 12.51
C HIS A 25 9.46 1.62 12.45
N ILE A 26 8.83 0.50 12.11
CA ILE A 26 7.38 0.29 12.11
C ILE A 26 7.07 -0.84 13.09
N LYS A 27 6.22 -0.57 14.07
CA LYS A 27 5.76 -1.59 15.03
C LYS A 27 4.70 -2.51 14.38
N PRO A 28 4.57 -3.76 14.84
CA PRO A 28 3.48 -4.64 14.40
C PRO A 28 2.11 -3.99 14.59
N GLY A 29 1.21 -4.18 13.62
CA GLY A 29 -0.16 -3.65 13.65
C GLY A 29 -0.30 -2.15 13.36
N GLN A 30 0.79 -1.39 13.29
CA GLN A 30 0.72 0.04 12.94
C GLN A 30 0.23 0.27 11.53
N THR A 31 -0.49 1.38 11.35
CA THR A 31 -0.75 2.01 10.05
C THR A 31 0.26 3.12 9.83
N VAL A 32 1.05 3.01 8.76
CA VAL A 32 2.09 3.98 8.41
C VAL A 32 1.75 4.62 7.08
N GLY A 33 1.71 5.95 7.06
CA GLY A 33 1.59 6.74 5.83
C GLY A 33 2.97 7.10 5.29
N ILE A 34 3.15 7.01 3.97
CA ILE A 34 4.35 7.53 3.30
C ILE A 34 3.92 8.58 2.30
N ILE A 35 4.40 9.79 2.48
CA ILE A 35 4.07 10.94 1.62
C ILE A 35 5.36 11.59 1.10
N GLY A 36 5.25 12.30 -0.01
CA GLY A 36 6.35 13.01 -0.64
C GLY A 36 6.04 13.27 -2.12
N GLN A 37 6.81 14.16 -2.72
CA GLN A 37 6.64 14.51 -4.13
C GLN A 37 6.78 13.29 -5.06
N THR A 38 6.25 13.42 -6.28
CA THR A 38 6.47 12.42 -7.33
C THR A 38 7.97 12.28 -7.57
N GLY A 39 8.46 11.03 -7.65
CA GLY A 39 9.89 10.76 -7.81
C GLY A 39 10.71 10.75 -6.50
N SER A 40 10.10 10.92 -5.33
CA SER A 40 10.80 10.83 -4.03
C SER A 40 11.16 9.41 -3.58
N SER A 41 11.00 8.42 -4.46
CA SER A 41 11.39 7.01 -4.25
C SER A 41 10.55 6.20 -3.26
N LYS A 42 9.31 6.61 -2.99
CA LYS A 42 8.37 5.90 -2.08
C LYS A 42 8.12 4.45 -2.48
N THR A 43 7.80 4.22 -3.75
CA THR A 43 7.57 2.86 -4.31
C THR A 43 8.83 2.00 -4.18
N THR A 44 10.00 2.56 -4.49
CA THR A 44 11.28 1.85 -4.35
C THR A 44 11.51 1.43 -2.90
N LEU A 45 11.21 2.31 -1.93
CA LEU A 45 11.37 2.04 -0.51
C LEU A 45 10.58 0.78 -0.10
N VAL A 46 9.28 0.74 -0.40
CA VAL A 46 8.42 -0.38 0.03
C VAL A 46 8.70 -1.68 -0.71
N GLN A 47 9.26 -1.63 -1.91
CA GLN A 47 9.67 -2.81 -2.67
C GLN A 47 10.84 -3.58 -2.03
N LEU A 48 11.60 -2.94 -1.14
CA LEU A 48 12.67 -3.60 -0.38
C LEU A 48 12.12 -4.50 0.73
N ILE A 49 10.89 -4.26 1.23
CA ILE A 49 10.28 -5.05 2.31
C ILE A 49 10.03 -6.50 1.85
N PRO A 50 9.34 -6.78 0.72
CA PRO A 50 9.19 -8.14 0.20
C PRO A 50 10.42 -8.63 -0.55
N ARG A 51 11.54 -7.91 -0.45
CA ARG A 51 12.80 -8.23 -1.14
C ARG A 51 12.60 -8.42 -2.65
N LEU A 52 11.94 -7.43 -3.31
CA LEU A 52 11.94 -7.38 -4.78
C LEU A 52 13.31 -6.95 -5.31
N TYR A 53 14.05 -6.23 -4.47
CA TYR A 53 15.44 -5.85 -4.67
C TYR A 53 16.21 -5.99 -3.37
N ASP A 54 17.50 -6.26 -3.44
CA ASP A 54 18.41 -6.23 -2.30
C ASP A 54 18.98 -4.83 -2.09
N VAL A 55 19.11 -4.40 -0.83
CA VAL A 55 19.75 -3.12 -0.51
C VAL A 55 21.22 -3.12 -0.92
N THR A 56 21.72 -1.94 -1.33
CA THR A 56 23.13 -1.75 -1.67
C THR A 56 24.00 -1.66 -0.42
N LYS A 57 23.51 -0.96 0.63
CA LYS A 57 24.14 -0.87 1.97
C LYS A 57 23.06 -0.82 3.03
N GLY A 58 23.41 -1.11 4.26
CA GLY A 58 22.48 -1.18 5.37
C GLY A 58 21.64 -2.45 5.35
N GLU A 59 20.56 -2.47 6.10
CA GLU A 59 19.74 -3.66 6.27
C GLU A 59 18.24 -3.28 6.35
N VAL A 60 17.40 -4.17 5.82
CA VAL A 60 15.96 -4.19 6.09
C VAL A 60 15.68 -5.43 6.92
N LYS A 61 15.02 -5.27 8.07
CA LYS A 61 14.70 -6.35 9.00
C LYS A 61 13.19 -6.44 9.20
N ILE A 62 12.71 -7.67 9.38
CA ILE A 62 11.36 -7.98 9.84
C ILE A 62 11.52 -8.88 11.06
N ASP A 63 10.87 -8.50 12.18
CA ASP A 63 11.00 -9.19 13.48
C ASP A 63 12.49 -9.41 13.90
N GLY A 64 13.33 -8.38 13.64
CA GLY A 64 14.75 -8.41 13.97
C GLY A 64 15.64 -9.26 13.05
N ILE A 65 15.07 -9.93 12.06
CA ILE A 65 15.79 -10.77 11.10
C ILE A 65 15.92 -10.04 9.77
N ASN A 66 17.14 -10.02 9.21
CA ASN A 66 17.38 -9.40 7.90
C ASN A 66 16.55 -10.12 6.83
N VAL A 67 15.88 -9.36 5.95
CA VAL A 67 15.04 -9.92 4.89
C VAL A 67 15.82 -10.86 3.95
N LYS A 68 17.14 -10.71 3.87
CA LYS A 68 18.02 -11.61 3.10
C LYS A 68 18.12 -13.02 3.67
N GLU A 69 17.87 -13.20 4.96
CA GLU A 69 17.93 -14.48 5.64
C GLU A 69 16.64 -15.29 5.53
N TYR A 70 15.52 -14.63 5.19
CA TYR A 70 14.26 -15.32 4.96
C TYR A 70 14.26 -16.12 3.65
N PRO A 71 13.65 -17.31 3.61
CA PRO A 71 13.23 -17.91 2.36
C PRO A 71 12.30 -16.94 1.63
N VAL A 72 12.64 -16.54 0.41
CA VAL A 72 11.92 -15.48 -0.35
C VAL A 72 10.42 -15.76 -0.45
N ARG A 73 10.03 -17.04 -0.58
CA ARG A 73 8.62 -17.43 -0.63
C ARG A 73 7.91 -17.08 0.68
N HIS A 74 8.44 -17.47 1.84
CA HIS A 74 7.84 -17.16 3.14
C HIS A 74 7.72 -15.66 3.38
N LEU A 75 8.75 -14.90 3.02
CA LEU A 75 8.72 -13.44 3.11
C LEU A 75 7.59 -12.85 2.26
N ARG A 76 7.51 -13.27 0.99
CA ARG A 76 6.49 -12.77 0.07
C ARG A 76 5.10 -13.29 0.35
N ASP A 77 4.95 -14.42 1.03
CA ASP A 77 3.66 -14.89 1.51
C ASP A 77 3.14 -14.03 2.67
N ALA A 78 4.03 -13.52 3.52
CA ALA A 78 3.70 -12.64 4.63
C ALA A 78 3.45 -11.18 4.22
N VAL A 79 3.87 -10.75 3.04
CA VAL A 79 3.71 -9.38 2.54
C VAL A 79 2.83 -9.36 1.29
N ALA A 80 1.75 -8.60 1.33
CA ALA A 80 0.95 -8.31 0.14
C ALA A 80 1.17 -6.86 -0.30
N MET A 81 1.23 -6.64 -1.61
CA MET A 81 1.42 -5.33 -2.20
C MET A 81 0.39 -5.07 -3.28
N VAL A 82 -0.36 -3.98 -3.15
CA VAL A 82 -1.27 -3.47 -4.18
C VAL A 82 -0.59 -2.27 -4.82
N LEU A 83 -0.29 -2.41 -6.10
CA LEU A 83 0.47 -1.42 -6.87
C LEU A 83 -0.44 -0.31 -7.38
N GLN A 84 0.12 0.83 -7.73
CA GLN A 84 -0.57 1.93 -8.39
C GLN A 84 -1.26 1.48 -9.69
N LYS A 85 -0.54 0.71 -10.52
CA LYS A 85 -1.11 0.10 -11.73
C LYS A 85 -1.67 -1.28 -11.42
N ASN A 86 -2.97 -1.34 -11.26
CA ASN A 86 -3.70 -2.56 -10.93
C ASN A 86 -4.05 -3.37 -12.18
N THR A 87 -3.85 -4.69 -12.10
CA THR A 87 -4.16 -5.60 -13.19
C THR A 87 -5.14 -6.68 -12.71
N LEU A 88 -6.21 -6.86 -13.47
CA LEU A 88 -7.09 -8.03 -13.38
C LEU A 88 -6.78 -8.98 -14.54
N PHE A 89 -6.92 -10.27 -14.25
CA PHE A 89 -6.73 -11.30 -15.26
C PHE A 89 -8.07 -11.62 -15.95
N SER A 90 -8.02 -12.09 -17.18
CA SER A 90 -9.20 -12.62 -17.86
C SER A 90 -9.77 -13.80 -17.06
N GLY A 91 -11.09 -13.92 -17.01
CA GLY A 91 -11.82 -14.90 -16.22
C GLY A 91 -12.79 -14.23 -15.24
N SER A 92 -13.46 -15.00 -14.41
CA SER A 92 -14.47 -14.47 -13.50
C SER A 92 -13.88 -13.56 -12.41
N LEU A 93 -14.73 -12.72 -11.81
CA LEU A 93 -14.36 -11.91 -10.64
C LEU A 93 -13.91 -12.82 -9.49
N ILE A 94 -14.65 -13.89 -9.20
CA ILE A 94 -14.27 -14.83 -8.14
C ILE A 94 -12.92 -15.51 -8.47
N GLY A 95 -12.66 -15.83 -9.73
CA GLY A 95 -11.37 -16.35 -10.18
C GLY A 95 -10.23 -15.37 -9.91
N ASN A 96 -10.44 -14.07 -10.15
CA ASN A 96 -9.48 -13.03 -9.82
C ASN A 96 -9.23 -12.91 -8.31
N LEU A 97 -10.24 -13.10 -7.48
CA LEU A 97 -10.11 -13.09 -6.02
C LEU A 97 -9.34 -14.30 -5.51
N HIS A 98 -9.57 -15.48 -6.09
CA HIS A 98 -8.84 -16.71 -5.75
C HIS A 98 -7.33 -16.64 -6.06
N TRP A 99 -6.85 -15.71 -6.87
CA TRP A 99 -5.41 -15.43 -7.00
C TRP A 99 -4.78 -14.94 -5.68
N GLY A 100 -5.58 -14.39 -4.77
CA GLY A 100 -5.11 -14.06 -3.41
C GLY A 100 -4.98 -15.30 -2.52
N ASN A 101 -5.94 -16.22 -2.63
CA ASN A 101 -5.98 -17.50 -1.90
C ASN A 101 -6.89 -18.48 -2.65
N GLU A 102 -6.31 -19.50 -3.27
CA GLU A 102 -7.05 -20.50 -4.06
C GLU A 102 -8.05 -21.31 -3.24
N ASN A 103 -7.81 -21.44 -1.93
CA ASN A 103 -8.64 -22.19 -0.99
C ASN A 103 -9.60 -21.29 -0.20
N ALA A 104 -9.74 -20.02 -0.54
CA ALA A 104 -10.63 -19.10 0.16
C ALA A 104 -12.10 -19.57 0.02
N THR A 105 -12.80 -19.63 1.14
CA THR A 105 -14.23 -19.89 1.16
C THR A 105 -15.02 -18.69 0.62
N LEU A 106 -16.27 -18.92 0.21
CA LEU A 106 -17.13 -17.82 -0.25
C LEU A 106 -17.34 -16.75 0.84
N ASP A 107 -17.41 -17.16 2.11
CA ASP A 107 -17.56 -16.23 3.24
C ASP A 107 -16.31 -15.38 3.42
N GLU A 108 -15.11 -15.95 3.33
CA GLU A 108 -13.85 -15.20 3.34
C GLU A 108 -13.75 -14.22 2.18
N ILE A 109 -14.19 -14.64 0.98
CA ILE A 109 -14.24 -13.77 -0.21
C ILE A 109 -15.18 -12.59 0.03
N LYS A 110 -16.39 -12.85 0.55
CA LYS A 110 -17.37 -11.80 0.88
C LYS A 110 -16.84 -10.83 1.94
N GLU A 111 -16.20 -11.34 3.00
CA GLU A 111 -15.60 -10.50 4.04
C GLU A 111 -14.49 -9.58 3.46
N ALA A 112 -13.59 -10.12 2.66
CA ALA A 112 -12.56 -9.33 1.99
C ALA A 112 -13.17 -8.29 1.04
N CYS A 113 -14.24 -8.63 0.33
CA CYS A 113 -14.98 -7.74 -0.55
C CYS A 113 -15.68 -6.62 0.23
N GLN A 114 -16.25 -6.90 1.40
CA GLN A 114 -16.83 -5.89 2.28
C GLN A 114 -15.76 -4.90 2.77
N ILE A 115 -14.61 -5.38 3.23
CA ILE A 115 -13.51 -4.51 3.67
C ILE A 115 -13.04 -3.59 2.53
N ALA A 116 -12.96 -4.13 1.31
CA ALA A 116 -12.53 -3.39 0.12
C ALA A 116 -13.68 -2.65 -0.60
N CYS A 117 -14.91 -2.69 -0.07
CA CYS A 117 -16.13 -2.11 -0.66
C CYS A 117 -16.45 -2.65 -2.06
N VAL A 118 -16.07 -3.88 -2.39
CA VAL A 118 -16.44 -4.55 -3.66
C VAL A 118 -17.92 -4.91 -3.65
N ASP A 119 -18.48 -5.26 -2.50
CA ASP A 119 -19.89 -5.57 -2.27
C ASP A 119 -20.81 -4.43 -2.73
N GLU A 120 -20.39 -3.18 -2.66
CA GLU A 120 -21.19 -2.01 -3.10
C GLU A 120 -21.54 -2.05 -4.59
N PHE A 121 -20.81 -2.79 -5.41
CA PHE A 121 -21.07 -2.85 -6.85
C PHE A 121 -21.21 -4.26 -7.42
N VAL A 122 -20.79 -5.32 -6.71
CA VAL A 122 -20.82 -6.69 -7.24
C VAL A 122 -22.23 -7.13 -7.61
N ASP A 123 -23.24 -6.74 -6.82
CA ASP A 123 -24.65 -7.09 -7.08
C ASP A 123 -25.24 -6.37 -8.32
N ARG A 124 -24.53 -5.36 -8.83
CA ARG A 124 -24.92 -4.64 -10.07
C ARG A 124 -24.22 -5.19 -11.32
N LEU A 125 -23.28 -6.11 -11.12
CA LEU A 125 -22.67 -6.84 -12.23
C LEU A 125 -23.64 -7.89 -12.76
N ALA A 126 -23.55 -8.21 -14.06
CA ALA A 126 -24.50 -9.10 -14.73
C ALA A 126 -24.66 -10.46 -14.05
N ASP A 127 -23.56 -11.06 -13.60
CA ASP A 127 -23.50 -12.37 -12.97
C ASP A 127 -22.86 -12.34 -11.59
N GLY A 128 -22.89 -11.18 -10.88
CA GLY A 128 -22.31 -11.01 -9.56
C GLY A 128 -20.83 -11.41 -9.52
N TYR A 129 -20.47 -12.32 -8.61
CA TYR A 129 -19.09 -12.83 -8.49
C TYR A 129 -18.62 -13.67 -9.67
N ASP A 130 -19.54 -14.24 -10.46
CA ASP A 130 -19.23 -15.03 -11.66
C ASP A 130 -19.06 -14.16 -12.91
N THR A 131 -19.24 -12.84 -12.80
CA THR A 131 -19.07 -11.90 -13.91
C THR A 131 -17.69 -12.03 -14.52
N GLU A 132 -17.63 -12.25 -15.83
CA GLU A 132 -16.39 -12.33 -16.56
C GLU A 132 -15.67 -10.97 -16.62
N MET A 133 -14.43 -10.96 -16.16
CA MET A 133 -13.52 -9.81 -16.27
C MET A 133 -12.83 -9.89 -17.64
N GLY A 134 -13.00 -8.89 -18.46
CA GLY A 134 -12.27 -8.76 -19.71
C GLY A 134 -10.77 -8.63 -19.49
N GLN A 135 -10.01 -8.72 -20.57
CA GLN A 135 -8.56 -8.53 -20.52
C GLN A 135 -8.23 -7.23 -19.80
N GLU A 136 -7.36 -7.32 -18.79
CA GLU A 136 -7.01 -6.19 -17.89
C GLU A 136 -8.21 -5.53 -17.16
N GLY A 137 -9.37 -6.18 -17.09
CA GLY A 137 -10.57 -5.64 -16.42
C GLY A 137 -11.17 -4.44 -17.15
N VAL A 138 -11.25 -4.48 -18.47
CA VAL A 138 -11.79 -3.37 -19.31
C VAL A 138 -13.25 -3.06 -19.03
N ASN A 139 -14.01 -3.97 -18.45
CA ASN A 139 -15.43 -3.83 -18.13
C ASN A 139 -15.73 -3.30 -16.71
N VAL A 140 -14.71 -2.93 -15.97
CA VAL A 140 -14.83 -2.31 -14.65
C VAL A 140 -14.07 -0.99 -14.59
N SER A 141 -14.56 -0.05 -13.77
CA SER A 141 -13.89 1.25 -13.59
C SER A 141 -12.53 1.10 -12.89
N GLY A 142 -11.68 2.12 -12.99
CA GLY A 142 -10.40 2.14 -12.30
C GLY A 142 -10.54 1.96 -10.79
N GLY A 143 -11.50 2.62 -10.15
CA GLY A 143 -11.77 2.47 -8.72
C GLY A 143 -12.32 1.09 -8.34
N GLN A 144 -13.16 0.48 -9.18
CA GLN A 144 -13.62 -0.90 -8.99
C GLN A 144 -12.45 -1.89 -9.10
N LYS A 145 -11.58 -1.70 -10.10
CA LYS A 145 -10.37 -2.50 -10.27
C LYS A 145 -9.44 -2.41 -9.06
N GLN A 146 -9.22 -1.21 -8.53
CA GLN A 146 -8.42 -1.01 -7.32
C GLN A 146 -9.01 -1.75 -6.12
N ARG A 147 -10.33 -1.65 -5.90
CA ARG A 147 -11.03 -2.33 -4.80
C ARG A 147 -10.92 -3.86 -4.92
N ILE A 148 -11.08 -4.43 -6.11
CA ILE A 148 -10.89 -5.86 -6.35
C ILE A 148 -9.45 -6.30 -6.03
N CYS A 149 -8.45 -5.51 -6.42
CA CYS A 149 -7.05 -5.82 -6.12
C CYS A 149 -6.74 -5.73 -4.62
N ILE A 150 -7.39 -4.81 -3.88
CA ILE A 150 -7.29 -4.72 -2.42
C ILE A 150 -7.92 -5.97 -1.78
N ALA A 151 -9.14 -6.37 -2.19
CA ALA A 151 -9.79 -7.58 -1.69
C ALA A 151 -8.92 -8.83 -1.94
N ARG A 152 -8.34 -8.95 -3.13
CA ARG A 152 -7.40 -10.03 -3.48
C ARG A 152 -6.18 -10.05 -2.56
N ALA A 153 -5.63 -8.88 -2.23
CA ALA A 153 -4.49 -8.78 -1.32
C ALA A 153 -4.86 -9.16 0.12
N ILE A 154 -6.05 -8.80 0.60
CA ILE A 154 -6.58 -9.17 1.91
C ILE A 154 -6.76 -10.69 2.02
N LEU A 155 -7.28 -11.34 0.98
CA LEU A 155 -7.48 -12.80 0.94
C LEU A 155 -6.21 -13.61 1.13
N LYS A 156 -5.06 -13.04 0.79
CA LYS A 156 -3.76 -13.64 1.08
C LYS A 156 -3.46 -13.74 2.57
N LYS A 157 -4.20 -13.03 3.43
CA LYS A 157 -4.01 -12.93 4.89
C LYS A 157 -2.58 -12.53 5.26
N PRO A 158 -2.04 -11.47 4.67
CA PRO A 158 -0.66 -11.06 4.89
C PRO A 158 -0.48 -10.50 6.32
N LYS A 159 0.75 -10.51 6.82
CA LYS A 159 1.14 -9.78 8.03
C LYS A 159 1.40 -8.29 7.77
N VAL A 160 1.80 -7.98 6.53
CA VAL A 160 2.06 -6.61 6.07
C VAL A 160 1.29 -6.39 4.76
N LEU A 161 0.45 -5.36 4.74
CA LEU A 161 -0.26 -4.90 3.55
C LEU A 161 0.32 -3.56 3.11
N ILE A 162 0.83 -3.51 1.89
CA ILE A 162 1.35 -2.29 1.26
C ILE A 162 0.36 -1.83 0.19
N LEU A 163 -0.11 -0.59 0.32
CA LEU A 163 -0.99 0.07 -0.63
C LEU A 163 -0.21 1.21 -1.29
N ASP A 164 0.31 0.96 -2.50
CA ASP A 164 1.11 1.94 -3.25
C ASP A 164 0.21 2.74 -4.19
N ASP A 165 -0.24 3.91 -3.71
CA ASP A 165 -1.17 4.82 -4.41
C ASP A 165 -2.40 4.09 -5.01
N SER A 166 -2.78 3.00 -4.37
CA SER A 166 -3.76 2.04 -4.88
C SER A 166 -5.21 2.45 -4.62
N THR A 167 -5.43 3.62 -4.02
CA THR A 167 -6.75 4.24 -3.81
C THR A 167 -6.94 5.53 -4.60
N SER A 168 -6.00 5.88 -5.47
CA SER A 168 -6.01 7.14 -6.23
C SER A 168 -7.21 7.32 -7.16
N ALA A 169 -7.77 6.22 -7.67
CA ALA A 169 -8.99 6.23 -8.50
C ALA A 169 -10.28 5.96 -7.70
N VAL A 170 -10.17 5.80 -6.38
CA VAL A 170 -11.31 5.62 -5.47
C VAL A 170 -11.70 6.98 -4.90
N ASP A 171 -13.00 7.25 -4.79
CA ASP A 171 -13.48 8.47 -4.15
C ASP A 171 -13.15 8.50 -2.65
N THR A 172 -13.07 9.70 -2.09
CA THR A 172 -12.64 9.93 -0.70
C THR A 172 -13.51 9.22 0.34
N ALA A 173 -14.82 9.12 0.09
CA ALA A 173 -15.76 8.47 1.03
C ALA A 173 -15.52 6.96 1.05
N THR A 174 -15.38 6.33 -0.12
CA THR A 174 -15.08 4.90 -0.25
C THR A 174 -13.68 4.58 0.29
N GLU A 175 -12.68 5.42 0.04
CA GLU A 175 -11.35 5.26 0.62
C GLU A 175 -11.37 5.29 2.16
N ALA A 176 -12.17 6.18 2.76
CA ALA A 176 -12.36 6.23 4.21
C ALA A 176 -13.00 4.96 4.75
N LYS A 177 -14.00 4.37 4.06
CA LYS A 177 -14.61 3.09 4.44
C LYS A 177 -13.60 1.94 4.39
N ILE A 178 -12.82 1.85 3.31
CA ILE A 178 -11.77 0.82 3.18
C ILE A 178 -10.78 0.94 4.34
N ARG A 179 -10.33 2.14 4.66
CA ARG A 179 -9.41 2.39 5.78
C ARG A 179 -10.01 1.96 7.13
N SER A 180 -11.27 2.34 7.42
CA SER A 180 -11.97 1.91 8.63
C SER A 180 -12.12 0.39 8.69
N GLY A 181 -12.53 -0.23 7.59
CA GLY A 181 -12.65 -1.68 7.49
C GLY A 181 -11.33 -2.41 7.77
N LEU A 182 -10.22 -1.92 7.19
CA LEU A 182 -8.88 -2.45 7.47
C LEU A 182 -8.47 -2.29 8.94
N ALA A 183 -8.81 -1.16 9.57
CA ALA A 183 -8.46 -0.91 10.97
C ALA A 183 -9.29 -1.77 11.93
N GLU A 184 -10.59 -1.89 11.69
CA GLU A 184 -11.52 -2.59 12.57
C GLU A 184 -11.44 -4.11 12.44
N LYS A 185 -11.34 -4.62 11.19
CA LYS A 185 -11.37 -6.07 10.91
C LYS A 185 -10.01 -6.72 10.93
N LEU A 186 -8.95 -5.97 10.66
CA LEU A 186 -7.57 -6.47 10.55
C LEU A 186 -6.60 -5.62 11.41
N PRO A 187 -6.87 -5.49 12.74
CA PRO A 187 -6.07 -4.62 13.61
C PRO A 187 -4.61 -5.08 13.73
N ASP A 188 -4.36 -6.38 13.71
CA ASP A 188 -3.00 -6.96 13.87
C ASP A 188 -2.15 -6.87 12.61
N MET A 189 -2.76 -6.56 11.46
CA MET A 189 -2.06 -6.40 10.20
C MET A 189 -1.33 -5.05 10.17
N THR A 190 -0.04 -5.04 9.86
CA THR A 190 0.72 -3.82 9.59
C THR A 190 0.31 -3.27 8.22
N LYS A 191 -0.05 -1.99 8.14
CA LYS A 191 -0.50 -1.34 6.91
C LYS A 191 0.48 -0.22 6.54
N ILE A 192 0.96 -0.24 5.30
CA ILE A 192 1.82 0.82 4.77
C ILE A 192 1.09 1.44 3.58
N ILE A 193 0.76 2.72 3.67
CA ILE A 193 -0.03 3.45 2.70
C ILE A 193 0.84 4.52 2.06
N ILE A 194 1.20 4.34 0.80
CA ILE A 194 1.77 5.41 0.00
C ILE A 194 0.63 6.18 -0.64
N ALA A 195 0.58 7.47 -0.41
CA ALA A 195 -0.43 8.34 -0.98
C ALA A 195 0.13 9.70 -1.37
N GLN A 196 -0.54 10.34 -2.32
CA GLN A 196 -0.29 11.72 -2.70
C GLN A 196 -1.13 12.69 -1.86
N ARG A 197 -2.30 12.24 -1.38
CA ARG A 197 -3.22 13.05 -0.58
C ARG A 197 -2.97 12.86 0.91
N ILE A 198 -2.85 13.96 1.64
CA ILE A 198 -2.74 13.93 3.12
C ILE A 198 -3.98 13.31 3.76
N SER A 199 -5.16 13.50 3.17
CA SER A 199 -6.41 12.90 3.65
C SER A 199 -6.35 11.37 3.76
N SER A 200 -5.54 10.71 2.92
CA SER A 200 -5.36 9.25 2.92
C SER A 200 -4.50 8.75 4.09
N VAL A 201 -3.59 9.58 4.61
CA VAL A 201 -2.61 9.18 5.61
C VAL A 201 -2.71 9.92 6.96
N ARG A 202 -3.53 10.97 7.05
CA ARG A 202 -3.62 11.82 8.27
C ARG A 202 -4.03 11.07 9.54
N HIS A 203 -4.64 9.91 9.41
CA HIS A 203 -5.08 9.06 10.54
C HIS A 203 -4.09 7.91 10.82
N ALA A 204 -2.95 7.87 10.12
CA ALA A 204 -1.92 6.89 10.37
C ALA A 204 -1.25 7.12 11.73
N ASP A 205 -0.82 6.03 12.37
CA ASP A 205 -0.07 6.07 13.64
C ASP A 205 1.28 6.78 13.47
N GLN A 206 1.83 6.70 12.25
CA GLN A 206 3.09 7.32 11.88
C GLN A 206 3.03 7.75 10.41
N ILE A 207 3.57 8.92 10.11
CA ILE A 207 3.73 9.43 8.74
C ILE A 207 5.21 9.65 8.49
N ILE A 208 5.71 9.10 7.39
CA ILE A 208 7.08 9.26 6.91
C ILE A 208 7.05 10.20 5.71
N ILE A 209 7.79 11.29 5.78
CA ILE A 209 7.96 12.22 4.66
C ILE A 209 9.24 11.85 3.92
N MET A 210 9.08 11.55 2.64
CA MET A 210 10.20 11.26 1.73
C MET A 210 10.49 12.46 0.82
N ASP A 211 11.74 12.85 0.78
CA ASP A 211 12.23 13.81 -0.22
C ASP A 211 13.53 13.30 -0.86
N ARG A 212 13.58 13.27 -2.19
CA ARG A 212 14.76 12.88 -3.00
C ARG A 212 15.51 11.64 -2.49
N GLY A 213 14.78 10.61 -2.10
CA GLY A 213 15.36 9.36 -1.61
C GLY A 213 15.81 9.37 -0.14
N HIS A 214 15.51 10.41 0.61
CA HIS A 214 15.79 10.55 2.04
C HIS A 214 14.50 10.55 2.86
N VAL A 215 14.58 10.12 4.11
CA VAL A 215 13.55 10.40 5.11
C VAL A 215 13.77 11.80 5.67
N GLU A 216 12.87 12.72 5.34
CA GLU A 216 12.95 14.12 5.78
C GLU A 216 12.41 14.30 7.20
N ALA A 217 11.29 13.68 7.49
CA ALA A 217 10.68 13.73 8.82
C ALA A 217 9.78 12.52 9.07
N ILE A 218 9.57 12.22 10.35
CA ILE A 218 8.65 11.18 10.82
C ILE A 218 7.83 11.77 11.98
N GLY A 219 6.51 11.58 11.95
CA GLY A 219 5.63 12.07 13.01
C GLY A 219 4.19 11.66 12.81
N THR A 220 3.30 12.22 13.63
CA THR A 220 1.85 12.19 13.43
C THR A 220 1.41 13.36 12.57
N HIS A 221 0.17 13.33 12.08
CA HIS A 221 -0.41 14.47 11.34
C HIS A 221 -0.24 15.78 12.10
N GLU A 222 -0.58 15.79 13.38
CA GLU A 222 -0.54 16.98 14.22
C GLU A 222 0.88 17.50 14.44
N SER A 223 1.83 16.60 14.72
CA SER A 223 3.23 16.99 14.93
C SER A 223 3.87 17.52 13.63
N LEU A 224 3.64 16.85 12.51
CA LEU A 224 4.19 17.28 11.23
C LEU A 224 3.55 18.59 10.73
N LEU A 225 2.26 18.78 10.95
CA LEU A 225 1.58 20.04 10.61
C LEU A 225 2.11 21.22 11.45
N ARG A 226 2.56 20.98 12.66
CA ARG A 226 3.16 22.01 13.54
C ARG A 226 4.62 22.29 13.21
N ASP A 227 5.41 21.23 12.94
CA ASP A 227 6.87 21.30 13.02
C ASP A 227 7.59 21.10 11.67
N ASN A 228 6.89 20.64 10.61
CA ASN A 228 7.53 20.33 9.31
C ASN A 228 7.00 21.20 8.19
N GLN A 229 7.88 22.01 7.60
CA GLN A 229 7.52 22.95 6.54
C GLN A 229 7.02 22.25 5.27
N ILE A 230 7.67 21.15 4.85
CA ILE A 230 7.28 20.41 3.63
C ILE A 230 5.86 19.87 3.78
N TYR A 231 5.53 19.32 4.95
CA TYR A 231 4.19 18.81 5.22
C TYR A 231 3.14 19.92 5.23
N GLN A 232 3.46 21.07 5.81
CA GLN A 232 2.59 22.26 5.80
C GLN A 232 2.32 22.75 4.37
N GLU A 233 3.34 22.81 3.52
CA GLU A 233 3.22 23.24 2.12
C GLU A 233 2.32 22.28 1.31
N ILE A 234 2.53 20.95 1.47
CA ILE A 234 1.67 19.93 0.84
C ILE A 234 0.22 20.06 1.34
N TYR A 235 0.03 20.26 2.63
CA TYR A 235 -1.31 20.41 3.22
C TYR A 235 -2.04 21.67 2.73
N ALA A 236 -1.34 22.80 2.66
CA ALA A 236 -1.90 24.05 2.17
C ALA A 236 -2.31 23.94 0.70
N SER A 237 -1.43 23.39 -0.16
CA SER A 237 -1.73 23.22 -1.58
C SER A 237 -2.93 22.32 -1.85
N GLN A 238 -3.16 21.31 -1.00
CA GLN A 238 -4.31 20.41 -1.14
C GLN A 238 -5.62 21.00 -0.61
N LYS A 239 -5.56 21.94 0.34
CA LYS A 239 -6.74 22.70 0.80
C LYS A 239 -7.22 23.68 -0.26
N GLU A 240 -6.33 24.44 -0.85
CA GLU A 240 -6.66 25.41 -1.90
C GLU A 240 -7.28 24.73 -3.13
N GLY A 241 -6.87 23.51 -3.47
CA GLY A 241 -7.44 22.72 -4.55
C GLY A 241 -8.80 22.07 -4.25
N ALA A 242 -9.23 22.04 -2.98
CA ALA A 242 -10.51 21.47 -2.56
C ALA A 242 -11.64 22.53 -2.46
N ASP A 243 -11.27 23.81 -2.45
CA ASP A 243 -12.21 24.94 -2.38
C ASP A 243 -12.54 25.53 -3.79
N LEU A 244 -12.07 24.89 -4.87
CA LEU A 244 -12.37 25.20 -6.27
C LEU A 244 -13.27 24.10 -6.88
#